data_f7bcbef8a973d5d21ec83bd7e926f5d7
#
_entry.id   f7bcbef8a973d5d21ec83bd7e926f5d7
#
_cell.length_a   1.000
_cell.length_b   1.000
_cell.length_c   1.000
_cell.angle_alpha   90.00
_cell.angle_beta   90.00
_cell.angle_gamma   90.00
#
_symmetry.space_group_name_H-M   'P 1'
#
loop_
_entity.id
_entity.type
_entity.pdbx_description
1 polymer ?
#
loop_
_entity_poly.entity_id
_entity_poly.type
_entity_poly.pdbx_seq_one_letter_code
_entity_poly.pdbx_strand_id
1 'polypeptide(L)'
;MERKEIVLNNGVTMPPIGYGVFRMTNPEECENAVVQAVKTGYRLIDTAAAYENETAIGKAIKRVIAEGIVKREDLFVTTKLWITDTSYEKAKEGFQRSLDRLGLDYVDLYLIHQPYNDYYGAWRALEELYEDGKVKSIGVDNFTQDRMADFLFFNKVKPAVNMIECNAYFQREDERKYLKEQNILMQAWSPLAAGKEDLFTNEILCEIAQKHGKSVAQIILRWLVQRGIVPVVKSANPIRMRENLDIFDFTLSEDEMHQITSLDTGHTYATARNTGKAVTEFLEKANQYHI
;
A
#
# COMPACT_ATOMS: atom_id res chain seq x y z
N MET A 1 -13.60 19.17 -1.51
CA MET A 1 -14.20 18.01 -0.79
C MET A 1 -13.29 17.66 0.39
N GLU A 2 -13.86 17.39 1.58
CA GLU A 2 -13.05 16.87 2.68
C GLU A 2 -12.41 15.53 2.32
N ARG A 3 -11.18 15.30 2.82
CA ARG A 3 -10.55 13.98 2.81
C ARG A 3 -11.38 13.03 3.68
N LYS A 4 -12.33 12.33 3.08
CA LYS A 4 -13.09 11.32 3.83
C LYS A 4 -12.19 10.13 4.10
N GLU A 5 -12.02 9.78 5.36
CA GLU A 5 -11.42 8.53 5.78
C GLU A 5 -12.26 7.35 5.28
N ILE A 6 -11.61 6.24 5.04
CA ILE A 6 -12.24 5.00 4.59
C ILE A 6 -12.41 4.09 5.80
N VAL A 7 -13.61 3.57 6.00
CA VAL A 7 -13.89 2.60 7.06
C VAL A 7 -13.62 1.20 6.53
N LEU A 8 -12.69 0.49 7.17
CA LEU A 8 -12.37 -0.91 6.89
C LEU A 8 -13.48 -1.85 7.40
N ASN A 9 -13.47 -3.11 6.95
CA ASN A 9 -14.47 -4.11 7.33
C ASN A 9 -14.53 -4.42 8.84
N ASN A 10 -13.50 -4.05 9.60
CA ASN A 10 -13.41 -4.20 11.04
C ASN A 10 -13.70 -2.88 11.82
N GLY A 11 -14.13 -1.83 11.14
CA GLY A 11 -14.48 -0.54 11.72
C GLY A 11 -13.32 0.44 11.93
N VAL A 12 -12.09 0.03 11.64
CA VAL A 12 -10.93 0.93 11.70
C VAL A 12 -10.96 1.90 10.52
N THR A 13 -10.64 3.17 10.78
CA THR A 13 -10.56 4.20 9.73
C THR A 13 -9.15 4.30 9.15
N MET A 14 -9.07 4.45 7.83
CA MET A 14 -7.83 4.56 7.07
C MET A 14 -7.81 5.83 6.21
N PRO A 15 -6.69 6.58 6.14
CA PRO A 15 -6.55 7.70 5.22
C PRO A 15 -6.68 7.26 3.75
N PRO A 16 -7.31 8.09 2.88
CA PRO A 16 -7.62 7.72 1.49
C PRO A 16 -6.42 7.72 0.55
N ILE A 17 -5.24 8.09 1.03
CA ILE A 17 -3.97 8.07 0.29
C ILE A 17 -2.81 7.83 1.24
N GLY A 18 -1.85 6.98 0.83
CA GLY A 18 -0.68 6.62 1.61
C GLY A 18 0.63 7.13 1.00
N TYR A 19 1.63 7.28 1.88
CA TYR A 19 3.01 7.55 1.54
C TYR A 19 3.84 6.28 1.64
N GLY A 20 4.40 5.81 0.52
CA GLY A 20 5.23 4.62 0.44
C GLY A 20 6.72 4.95 0.46
N VAL A 21 7.52 4.02 0.99
CA VAL A 21 8.98 4.19 1.14
C VAL A 21 9.81 3.09 0.44
N PHE A 22 9.20 2.30 -0.42
CA PHE A 22 9.92 1.27 -1.16
C PHE A 22 11.12 1.84 -1.94
N ARG A 23 12.28 1.17 -1.87
CA ARG A 23 13.56 1.62 -2.47
C ARG A 23 14.10 2.95 -1.92
N MET A 24 13.75 3.33 -0.71
CA MET A 24 14.47 4.36 0.04
C MET A 24 15.54 3.67 0.91
N THR A 25 16.72 3.45 0.33
CA THR A 25 17.79 2.65 0.96
C THR A 25 18.75 3.48 1.81
N ASN A 26 18.82 4.80 1.59
CA ASN A 26 19.58 5.69 2.47
C ASN A 26 18.72 6.01 3.71
N PRO A 27 19.16 5.65 4.94
CA PRO A 27 18.37 5.83 6.15
C PRO A 27 18.04 7.29 6.46
N GLU A 28 18.98 8.20 6.26
CA GLU A 28 18.80 9.63 6.54
C GLU A 28 17.81 10.28 5.55
N GLU A 29 17.97 9.97 4.27
CA GLU A 29 17.03 10.44 3.23
C GLU A 29 15.62 9.89 3.48
N CYS A 30 15.51 8.62 3.88
CA CYS A 30 14.25 7.97 4.21
C CYS A 30 13.57 8.64 5.40
N GLU A 31 14.29 8.86 6.50
CA GLU A 31 13.80 9.57 7.69
C GLU A 31 13.30 10.98 7.30
N ASN A 32 14.13 11.76 6.63
CA ASN A 32 13.79 13.13 6.25
C ASN A 32 12.58 13.18 5.30
N ALA A 33 12.47 12.24 4.36
CA ALA A 33 11.34 12.15 3.43
C ALA A 33 10.03 11.83 4.16
N VAL A 34 10.03 10.93 5.13
CA VAL A 34 8.84 10.62 5.94
C VAL A 34 8.44 11.81 6.82
N VAL A 35 9.41 12.47 7.46
CA VAL A 35 9.14 13.71 8.23
C VAL A 35 8.50 14.76 7.34
N GLN A 36 9.04 14.96 6.13
CA GLN A 36 8.48 15.92 5.16
C GLN A 36 7.07 15.50 4.69
N ALA A 37 6.83 14.21 4.45
CA ALA A 37 5.51 13.71 4.08
C ALA A 37 4.47 13.98 5.18
N VAL A 38 4.79 13.71 6.44
CA VAL A 38 3.91 13.99 7.58
C VAL A 38 3.66 15.50 7.73
N LYS A 39 4.70 16.34 7.58
CA LYS A 39 4.56 17.82 7.57
C LYS A 39 3.67 18.31 6.42
N THR A 40 3.70 17.64 5.28
CA THR A 40 2.84 17.93 4.12
C THR A 40 1.38 17.55 4.35
N GLY A 41 1.14 16.61 5.30
CA GLY A 41 -0.22 16.18 5.69
C GLY A 41 -0.54 14.72 5.35
N TYR A 42 0.43 13.89 4.97
CA TYR A 42 0.23 12.44 4.92
C TYR A 42 0.03 11.90 6.34
N ARG A 43 -0.88 10.93 6.45
CA ARG A 43 -1.18 10.25 7.73
C ARG A 43 -1.06 8.73 7.63
N LEU A 44 -1.08 8.15 6.43
CA LEU A 44 -0.78 6.74 6.17
C LEU A 44 0.67 6.62 5.68
N ILE A 45 1.49 5.85 6.40
CA ILE A 45 2.88 5.53 6.05
C ILE A 45 2.97 4.03 5.81
N ASP A 46 3.42 3.64 4.61
CA ASP A 46 3.56 2.25 4.19
C ASP A 46 5.02 1.85 4.06
N THR A 47 5.42 0.87 4.87
CA THR A 47 6.73 0.22 4.81
C THR A 47 6.59 -1.31 4.78
N ALA A 48 7.67 -2.04 4.90
CA ALA A 48 7.71 -3.50 5.01
C ALA A 48 9.06 -3.95 5.60
N ALA A 49 9.08 -5.12 6.25
CA ALA A 49 10.32 -5.73 6.70
C ALA A 49 11.35 -5.86 5.57
N ALA A 50 10.91 -6.31 4.37
CA ALA A 50 11.75 -6.47 3.19
C ALA A 50 12.28 -5.16 2.57
N TYR A 51 11.85 -3.99 3.05
CA TYR A 51 12.41 -2.71 2.57
C TYR A 51 13.65 -2.28 3.36
N GLU A 52 13.94 -2.96 4.47
CA GLU A 52 15.12 -2.74 5.34
C GLU A 52 15.25 -1.29 5.85
N ASN A 53 14.12 -0.56 5.91
CA ASN A 53 14.11 0.85 6.30
C ASN A 53 13.20 1.17 7.49
N GLU A 54 12.62 0.15 8.15
CA GLU A 54 11.71 0.33 9.29
C GLU A 54 12.31 1.17 10.42
N THR A 55 13.62 1.02 10.69
CA THR A 55 14.32 1.83 11.70
C THR A 55 14.33 3.33 11.36
N ALA A 56 14.49 3.67 10.09
CA ALA A 56 14.43 5.06 9.64
C ALA A 56 13.00 5.63 9.77
N ILE A 57 11.99 4.80 9.48
CA ILE A 57 10.59 5.16 9.65
C ILE A 57 10.27 5.41 11.13
N GLY A 58 10.73 4.52 12.02
CA GLY A 58 10.56 4.68 13.47
C GLY A 58 11.17 5.98 13.99
N LYS A 59 12.38 6.32 13.55
CA LYS A 59 13.01 7.61 13.87
C LYS A 59 12.20 8.80 13.37
N ALA A 60 11.70 8.74 12.13
CA ALA A 60 10.86 9.79 11.57
C ALA A 60 9.56 9.99 12.36
N ILE A 61 8.87 8.89 12.71
CA ILE A 61 7.64 8.92 13.51
C ILE A 61 7.92 9.53 14.90
N LYS A 62 8.95 9.06 15.57
CA LYS A 62 9.38 9.61 16.87
C LYS A 62 9.67 11.11 16.79
N ARG A 63 10.35 11.54 15.72
CA ARG A 63 10.68 12.95 15.49
C ARG A 63 9.44 13.83 15.29
N VAL A 64 8.51 13.44 14.43
CA VAL A 64 7.30 14.25 14.17
C VAL A 64 6.38 14.31 15.39
N ILE A 65 6.38 13.29 16.25
CA ILE A 65 5.66 13.29 17.52
C ILE A 65 6.36 14.23 18.51
N ALA A 66 7.68 14.12 18.65
CA ALA A 66 8.46 14.98 19.54
C ALA A 66 8.41 16.47 19.15
N GLU A 67 8.33 16.76 17.84
CA GLU A 67 8.15 18.12 17.31
C GLU A 67 6.69 18.62 17.47
N GLY A 68 5.76 17.81 18.00
CA GLY A 68 4.36 18.17 18.21
C GLY A 68 3.54 18.34 16.91
N ILE A 69 3.99 17.77 15.81
CA ILE A 69 3.31 17.86 14.50
C ILE A 69 2.08 16.97 14.46
N VAL A 70 2.18 15.77 15.01
CA VAL A 70 1.14 14.76 15.11
C VAL A 70 1.30 13.98 16.41
N LYS A 71 0.23 13.30 16.85
CA LYS A 71 0.30 12.22 17.85
C LYS A 71 0.42 10.88 17.14
N ARG A 72 0.78 9.81 17.89
CA ARG A 72 0.84 8.45 17.33
C ARG A 72 -0.51 8.00 16.74
N GLU A 73 -1.59 8.30 17.43
CA GLU A 73 -2.96 7.97 17.01
C GLU A 73 -3.43 8.68 15.73
N ASP A 74 -2.79 9.79 15.34
CA ASP A 74 -3.06 10.49 14.09
C ASP A 74 -2.42 9.80 12.88
N LEU A 75 -1.50 8.85 13.11
CA LEU A 75 -0.77 8.13 12.06
C LEU A 75 -1.33 6.72 11.88
N PHE A 76 -1.50 6.34 10.64
CA PHE A 76 -1.80 4.99 10.20
C PHE A 76 -0.52 4.36 9.64
N VAL A 77 0.07 3.43 10.37
CA VAL A 77 1.35 2.80 10.01
C VAL A 77 1.11 1.38 9.51
N THR A 78 1.55 1.10 8.30
CA THR A 78 1.53 -0.23 7.68
C THR A 78 2.94 -0.80 7.60
N THR A 79 3.11 -2.05 8.03
CA THR A 79 4.28 -2.86 7.67
C THR A 79 3.85 -4.25 7.21
N LYS A 80 4.80 -5.08 6.72
CA LYS A 80 4.47 -6.32 6.02
C LYS A 80 5.44 -7.44 6.40
N LEU A 81 4.88 -8.62 6.64
CA LEU A 81 5.60 -9.86 6.89
C LEU A 81 6.23 -10.41 5.62
N TRP A 82 7.53 -10.68 5.64
CA TRP A 82 8.22 -11.25 4.48
C TRP A 82 8.05 -12.78 4.40
N ILE A 83 8.26 -13.35 3.21
CA ILE A 83 8.01 -14.77 2.91
C ILE A 83 8.89 -15.74 3.71
N THR A 84 10.08 -15.31 4.16
CA THR A 84 10.98 -16.15 4.97
C THR A 84 10.47 -16.34 6.40
N ASP A 85 9.59 -15.45 6.84
CA ASP A 85 8.97 -15.47 8.16
C ASP A 85 7.54 -15.98 8.16
N THR A 86 7.02 -16.47 7.02
CA THR A 86 5.68 -17.05 6.95
C THR A 86 5.66 -18.45 7.56
N SER A 87 5.14 -18.56 8.75
CA SER A 87 4.64 -19.69 9.53
C SER A 87 4.07 -19.09 10.81
N TYR A 88 3.39 -19.88 11.62
CA TYR A 88 2.79 -19.34 12.85
C TYR A 88 3.82 -18.73 13.80
N GLU A 89 4.87 -19.46 14.18
CA GLU A 89 5.88 -18.98 15.13
C GLU A 89 6.74 -17.85 14.55
N LYS A 90 7.24 -18.05 13.33
CA LYS A 90 8.09 -17.04 12.68
C LYS A 90 7.36 -15.73 12.41
N ALA A 91 6.06 -15.76 12.11
CA ALA A 91 5.28 -14.55 11.90
C ALA A 91 5.19 -13.69 13.16
N LYS A 92 5.06 -14.31 14.34
CA LYS A 92 5.10 -13.60 15.64
C LYS A 92 6.47 -12.99 15.89
N GLU A 93 7.55 -13.74 15.65
CA GLU A 93 8.92 -13.26 15.78
C GLU A 93 9.21 -12.11 14.79
N GLY A 94 8.82 -12.28 13.52
CA GLY A 94 8.97 -11.26 12.48
C GLY A 94 8.22 -9.98 12.80
N PHE A 95 7.02 -10.10 13.34
CA PHE A 95 6.24 -8.95 13.82
C PHE A 95 6.94 -8.22 14.95
N GLN A 96 7.48 -8.95 15.96
CA GLN A 96 8.21 -8.33 17.07
C GLN A 96 9.45 -7.60 16.57
N ARG A 97 10.22 -8.20 15.62
CA ARG A 97 11.37 -7.52 15.00
C ARG A 97 10.96 -6.23 14.28
N SER A 98 9.81 -6.23 13.59
CA SER A 98 9.27 -5.02 12.95
C SER A 98 8.90 -3.95 13.97
N LEU A 99 8.24 -4.31 15.08
CA LEU A 99 7.92 -3.37 16.17
C LEU A 99 9.18 -2.78 16.79
N ASP A 100 10.20 -3.59 17.05
CA ASP A 100 11.46 -3.16 17.63
C ASP A 100 12.18 -2.16 16.70
N ARG A 101 12.23 -2.44 15.39
CA ARG A 101 12.81 -1.54 14.38
C ARG A 101 12.04 -0.23 14.26
N LEU A 102 10.70 -0.30 14.26
CA LEU A 102 9.83 0.87 14.22
C LEU A 102 9.83 1.65 15.54
N GLY A 103 10.18 1.00 16.66
CA GLY A 103 10.10 1.59 17.99
C GLY A 103 8.65 1.92 18.37
N LEU A 104 7.71 1.07 18.02
CA LEU A 104 6.28 1.24 18.26
C LEU A 104 5.73 0.10 19.11
N ASP A 105 4.64 0.38 19.84
CA ASP A 105 3.92 -0.61 20.64
C ASP A 105 2.88 -1.39 19.84
N TYR A 106 2.44 -0.81 18.72
CA TYR A 106 1.45 -1.39 17.79
C TYR A 106 1.62 -0.83 16.38
N VAL A 107 1.09 -1.55 15.39
CA VAL A 107 0.88 -1.03 14.02
C VAL A 107 -0.60 -0.98 13.67
N ASP A 108 -0.98 -0.11 12.72
CA ASP A 108 -2.38 0.05 12.33
C ASP A 108 -2.81 -1.01 11.32
N LEU A 109 -1.87 -1.44 10.44
CA LEU A 109 -2.11 -2.52 9.48
C LEU A 109 -0.85 -3.40 9.34
N TYR A 110 -1.03 -4.70 9.46
CA TYR A 110 0.01 -5.69 9.20
C TYR A 110 -0.41 -6.61 8.06
N LEU A 111 0.42 -6.71 7.01
CA LEU A 111 0.12 -7.45 5.80
C LEU A 111 1.03 -8.67 5.65
N ILE A 112 0.48 -9.80 5.16
CA ILE A 112 1.29 -10.83 4.53
C ILE A 112 1.72 -10.31 3.17
N HIS A 113 3.03 -10.08 2.96
CA HIS A 113 3.57 -9.34 1.81
C HIS A 113 3.44 -10.09 0.48
N GLN A 114 3.47 -11.42 0.51
CA GLN A 114 3.41 -12.24 -0.70
C GLN A 114 2.67 -13.56 -0.41
N PRO A 115 1.89 -14.08 -1.37
CA PRO A 115 1.11 -15.31 -1.21
C PRO A 115 1.97 -16.56 -1.43
N TYR A 116 3.07 -16.69 -0.70
CA TYR A 116 3.99 -17.83 -0.80
C TYR A 116 4.36 -18.39 0.57
N ASN A 117 4.83 -19.64 0.58
CA ASN A 117 5.19 -20.39 1.76
C ASN A 117 3.97 -20.64 2.69
N ASP A 118 4.12 -20.83 4.01
CA ASP A 118 3.03 -21.08 4.95
C ASP A 118 2.29 -19.82 5.38
N TYR A 119 1.66 -19.13 4.41
CA TYR A 119 0.86 -17.94 4.73
C TYR A 119 -0.43 -18.23 5.53
N TYR A 120 -0.92 -19.48 5.54
CA TYR A 120 -2.03 -19.88 6.42
C TYR A 120 -1.59 -19.94 7.89
N GLY A 121 -0.40 -20.51 8.17
CA GLY A 121 0.19 -20.47 9.51
C GLY A 121 0.44 -19.04 9.97
N ALA A 122 1.02 -18.22 9.08
CA ALA A 122 1.23 -16.80 9.34
C ALA A 122 -0.08 -16.06 9.65
N TRP A 123 -1.16 -16.34 8.89
CA TRP A 123 -2.45 -15.67 9.13
C TRP A 123 -3.00 -15.96 10.51
N ARG A 124 -2.92 -17.19 10.97
CA ARG A 124 -3.33 -17.56 12.35
C ARG A 124 -2.56 -16.78 13.41
N ALA A 125 -1.27 -16.52 13.17
CA ALA A 125 -0.49 -15.66 14.05
C ALA A 125 -0.95 -14.19 13.96
N LEU A 126 -1.29 -13.69 12.78
CA LEU A 126 -1.83 -12.34 12.60
C LEU A 126 -3.20 -12.19 13.28
N GLU A 127 -4.07 -13.20 13.22
CA GLU A 127 -5.36 -13.20 13.93
C GLU A 127 -5.16 -13.07 15.45
N GLU A 128 -4.20 -13.78 16.03
CA GLU A 128 -3.85 -13.65 17.46
C GLU A 128 -3.29 -12.26 17.79
N LEU A 129 -2.34 -11.74 17.00
CA LEU A 129 -1.81 -10.39 17.18
C LEU A 129 -2.90 -9.30 17.09
N TYR A 130 -3.92 -9.53 16.27
CA TYR A 130 -5.09 -8.68 16.15
C TYR A 130 -5.99 -8.75 17.40
N GLU A 131 -6.26 -9.96 17.89
CA GLU A 131 -7.01 -10.19 19.14
C GLU A 131 -6.31 -9.58 20.36
N ASP A 132 -4.98 -9.66 20.41
CA ASP A 132 -4.13 -9.05 21.45
C ASP A 132 -4.02 -7.51 21.34
N GLY A 133 -4.59 -6.90 20.31
CA GLY A 133 -4.53 -5.45 20.08
C GLY A 133 -3.17 -4.92 19.66
N LYS A 134 -2.24 -5.80 19.28
CA LYS A 134 -0.91 -5.42 18.77
C LYS A 134 -0.97 -4.89 17.33
N VAL A 135 -2.02 -5.25 16.62
CA VAL A 135 -2.32 -4.81 15.25
C VAL A 135 -3.77 -4.37 15.21
N LYS A 136 -4.08 -3.18 14.68
CA LYS A 136 -5.47 -2.70 14.58
C LYS A 136 -6.24 -3.32 13.40
N SER A 137 -5.53 -3.72 12.34
CA SER A 137 -6.10 -4.37 11.16
C SER A 137 -5.08 -5.32 10.55
N ILE A 138 -5.56 -6.45 10.03
CA ILE A 138 -4.73 -7.41 9.32
C ILE A 138 -5.17 -7.52 7.86
N GLY A 139 -4.24 -7.78 6.97
CA GLY A 139 -4.51 -7.86 5.54
C GLY A 139 -3.45 -8.66 4.79
N VAL A 140 -3.56 -8.61 3.49
CA VAL A 140 -2.67 -9.33 2.58
C VAL A 140 -2.19 -8.42 1.45
N ASP A 141 -1.13 -8.84 0.77
CA ASP A 141 -0.56 -8.12 -0.36
C ASP A 141 -0.26 -9.12 -1.49
N ASN A 142 -0.60 -8.74 -2.72
CA ASN A 142 -0.40 -9.55 -3.93
C ASN A 142 -1.20 -10.85 -4.04
N PHE A 143 -2.30 -10.97 -3.32
CA PHE A 143 -3.20 -12.12 -3.47
C PHE A 143 -4.08 -11.95 -4.73
N THR A 144 -4.03 -12.94 -5.61
CA THR A 144 -4.93 -13.08 -6.77
C THR A 144 -6.31 -13.56 -6.33
N GLN A 145 -7.33 -13.44 -7.20
CA GLN A 145 -8.70 -13.81 -6.84
C GLN A 145 -8.84 -15.28 -6.39
N ASP A 146 -8.19 -16.19 -7.09
CA ASP A 146 -8.22 -17.63 -6.76
C ASP A 146 -7.62 -17.91 -5.39
N ARG A 147 -6.46 -17.30 -5.08
CA ARG A 147 -5.84 -17.40 -3.76
C ARG A 147 -6.68 -16.72 -2.68
N MET A 148 -7.29 -15.59 -2.99
CA MET A 148 -8.17 -14.89 -2.05
C MET A 148 -9.43 -15.72 -1.75
N ALA A 149 -10.03 -16.35 -2.75
CA ALA A 149 -11.22 -17.18 -2.58
C ALA A 149 -10.94 -18.37 -1.66
N ASP A 150 -9.83 -19.09 -1.90
CA ASP A 150 -9.36 -20.18 -1.05
C ASP A 150 -9.06 -19.69 0.38
N PHE A 151 -8.35 -18.58 0.49
CA PHE A 151 -7.98 -17.98 1.76
C PHE A 151 -9.20 -17.56 2.61
N LEU A 152 -10.20 -16.97 2.00
CA LEU A 152 -11.43 -16.54 2.68
C LEU A 152 -12.28 -17.72 3.14
N PHE A 153 -12.20 -18.86 2.45
CA PHE A 153 -12.98 -20.04 2.80
C PHE A 153 -12.47 -20.72 4.08
N PHE A 154 -11.15 -20.70 4.31
CA PHE A 154 -10.52 -21.44 5.40
C PHE A 154 -10.12 -20.60 6.62
N ASN A 155 -10.29 -19.27 6.57
CA ASN A 155 -9.93 -18.38 7.68
C ASN A 155 -11.17 -17.68 8.26
N LYS A 156 -11.15 -17.39 9.57
CA LYS A 156 -12.27 -16.79 10.29
C LYS A 156 -12.30 -15.27 10.12
N VAL A 157 -11.14 -14.62 10.27
CA VAL A 157 -11.00 -13.18 10.11
C VAL A 157 -10.75 -12.87 8.65
N LYS A 158 -11.59 -12.03 8.06
CA LYS A 158 -11.36 -11.54 6.69
C LYS A 158 -10.25 -10.50 6.66
N PRO A 159 -9.36 -10.52 5.66
CA PRO A 159 -8.45 -9.41 5.45
C PRO A 159 -9.19 -8.08 5.35
N ALA A 160 -8.69 -7.05 6.01
CA ALA A 160 -9.25 -5.71 5.87
C ALA A 160 -8.84 -5.07 4.53
N VAL A 161 -7.65 -5.43 4.05
CA VAL A 161 -7.00 -4.89 2.84
C VAL A 161 -6.38 -6.02 2.02
N ASN A 162 -6.48 -5.92 0.69
CA ASN A 162 -5.56 -6.57 -0.24
C ASN A 162 -4.83 -5.47 -1.04
N MET A 163 -3.52 -5.37 -0.85
CA MET A 163 -2.68 -4.41 -1.55
C MET A 163 -2.11 -5.03 -2.81
N ILE A 164 -2.44 -4.51 -3.99
CA ILE A 164 -2.01 -5.08 -5.28
C ILE A 164 -1.54 -3.98 -6.23
N GLU A 165 -0.77 -4.35 -7.28
CA GLU A 165 -0.43 -3.41 -8.34
C GLU A 165 -1.71 -2.89 -9.01
N CYS A 166 -1.84 -1.56 -9.05
CA CYS A 166 -2.92 -0.93 -9.80
C CYS A 166 -2.51 0.48 -10.25
N ASN A 167 -2.64 0.72 -11.54
CA ASN A 167 -2.36 2.00 -12.21
C ASN A 167 -3.23 2.14 -13.47
N ALA A 168 -3.09 3.22 -14.22
CA ALA A 168 -3.92 3.49 -15.40
C ALA A 168 -3.80 2.42 -16.51
N TYR A 169 -2.66 1.73 -16.61
CA TYR A 169 -2.41 0.70 -17.64
C TYR A 169 -2.60 -0.72 -17.13
N PHE A 170 -2.76 -0.90 -15.82
CA PHE A 170 -3.05 -2.19 -15.19
C PHE A 170 -4.09 -2.00 -14.09
N GLN A 171 -5.37 -2.03 -14.48
CA GLN A 171 -6.45 -1.46 -13.67
C GLN A 171 -7.10 -2.41 -12.69
N ARG A 172 -6.89 -3.71 -12.85
CA ARG A 172 -7.35 -4.76 -11.92
C ARG A 172 -8.86 -4.68 -11.61
N GLU A 173 -9.68 -4.43 -12.63
CA GLU A 173 -11.11 -4.19 -12.43
C GLU A 173 -11.85 -5.42 -11.87
N ASP A 174 -11.48 -6.62 -12.32
CA ASP A 174 -12.09 -7.85 -11.83
C ASP A 174 -11.73 -8.13 -10.37
N GLU A 175 -10.44 -7.91 -9.99
CA GLU A 175 -10.03 -7.98 -8.59
C GLU A 175 -10.72 -6.93 -7.74
N ARG A 176 -10.85 -5.71 -8.24
CA ARG A 176 -11.54 -4.63 -7.53
C ARG A 176 -12.99 -4.97 -7.23
N LYS A 177 -13.72 -5.49 -8.21
CA LYS A 177 -15.13 -5.93 -8.05
C LYS A 177 -15.23 -7.05 -7.03
N TYR A 178 -14.40 -8.08 -7.18
CA TYR A 178 -14.39 -9.21 -6.26
C TYR A 178 -14.08 -8.79 -4.81
N LEU A 179 -13.03 -7.98 -4.60
CA LEU A 179 -12.68 -7.49 -3.27
C LEU A 179 -13.80 -6.66 -2.65
N LYS A 180 -14.46 -5.80 -3.46
CA LYS A 180 -15.62 -5.01 -3.02
C LYS A 180 -16.78 -5.90 -2.58
N GLU A 181 -17.10 -6.97 -3.32
CA GLU A 181 -18.14 -7.94 -2.96
C GLU A 181 -17.81 -8.65 -1.64
N GLN A 182 -16.53 -8.90 -1.36
CA GLN A 182 -16.06 -9.49 -0.11
C GLN A 182 -15.94 -8.48 1.04
N ASN A 183 -16.22 -7.19 0.82
CA ASN A 183 -15.99 -6.10 1.76
C ASN A 183 -14.52 -5.99 2.20
N ILE A 184 -13.59 -6.13 1.23
CA ILE A 184 -12.14 -5.99 1.43
C ILE A 184 -11.68 -4.76 0.65
N LEU A 185 -10.95 -3.86 1.31
CA LEU A 185 -10.41 -2.67 0.66
C LEU A 185 -9.27 -3.04 -0.29
N MET A 186 -9.36 -2.54 -1.52
CA MET A 186 -8.22 -2.59 -2.44
C MET A 186 -7.29 -1.41 -2.18
N GLN A 187 -6.01 -1.70 -1.94
CA GLN A 187 -4.95 -0.71 -1.86
C GLN A 187 -4.02 -0.87 -3.07
N ALA A 188 -3.56 0.23 -3.66
CA ALA A 188 -2.75 0.19 -4.88
C ALA A 188 -1.28 0.52 -4.59
N TRP A 189 -0.37 -0.43 -4.85
CA TRP A 189 1.03 -0.10 -5.00
C TRP A 189 1.36 0.21 -6.46
N SER A 190 2.45 0.97 -6.67
CA SER A 190 2.82 1.51 -8.00
C SER A 190 1.71 2.26 -8.73
N PRO A 191 0.96 3.16 -8.07
CA PRO A 191 -0.18 3.85 -8.69
C PRO A 191 0.20 4.68 -9.91
N LEU A 192 1.48 5.09 -10.01
CA LEU A 192 2.04 5.84 -11.12
C LEU A 192 2.99 4.99 -12.00
N ALA A 193 2.77 3.66 -12.06
CA ALA A 193 3.53 2.70 -12.87
C ALA A 193 5.07 2.85 -12.73
N ALA A 194 5.56 3.31 -11.57
CA ALA A 194 6.97 3.65 -11.31
C ALA A 194 7.57 4.65 -12.33
N GLY A 195 6.74 5.48 -12.98
CA GLY A 195 7.16 6.45 -14.00
C GLY A 195 7.58 5.82 -15.32
N LYS A 196 7.18 4.59 -15.57
CA LYS A 196 7.49 3.85 -16.81
C LYS A 196 6.56 4.25 -17.95
N GLU A 197 6.98 3.87 -19.16
CA GLU A 197 6.25 4.09 -20.40
C GLU A 197 5.93 5.58 -20.61
N ASP A 198 4.91 5.83 -21.38
CA ASP A 198 4.41 7.17 -21.72
C ASP A 198 3.40 7.72 -20.71
N LEU A 199 3.30 7.16 -19.50
CA LEU A 199 2.24 7.49 -18.55
C LEU A 199 2.05 9.00 -18.35
N PHE A 200 3.15 9.75 -18.25
CA PHE A 200 3.10 11.21 -18.02
C PHE A 200 3.00 12.03 -19.31
N THR A 201 3.05 11.41 -20.46
CA THR A 201 2.93 12.03 -21.79
C THR A 201 1.77 11.47 -22.61
N ASN A 202 1.00 10.54 -22.05
CA ASN A 202 -0.18 9.98 -22.69
C ASN A 202 -1.20 11.09 -22.99
N GLU A 203 -1.63 11.18 -24.23
CA GLU A 203 -2.50 12.27 -24.72
C GLU A 203 -3.79 12.40 -23.91
N ILE A 204 -4.50 11.31 -23.66
CA ILE A 204 -5.75 11.30 -22.88
C ILE A 204 -5.52 11.83 -21.47
N LEU A 205 -4.48 11.37 -20.78
CA LEU A 205 -4.17 11.82 -19.43
C LEU A 205 -3.73 13.29 -19.40
N CYS A 206 -2.98 13.75 -20.42
CA CYS A 206 -2.56 15.14 -20.54
C CYS A 206 -3.74 16.09 -20.83
N GLU A 207 -4.69 15.71 -21.69
CA GLU A 207 -5.88 16.48 -21.97
C GLU A 207 -6.76 16.64 -20.72
N ILE A 208 -7.00 15.56 -19.99
CA ILE A 208 -7.73 15.60 -18.71
C ILE A 208 -7.00 16.47 -17.70
N ALA A 209 -5.68 16.32 -17.58
CA ALA A 209 -4.84 17.11 -16.68
C ALA A 209 -4.93 18.61 -16.99
N GLN A 210 -4.84 18.99 -18.27
CA GLN A 210 -4.96 20.38 -18.72
C GLN A 210 -6.34 20.95 -18.38
N LYS A 211 -7.43 20.22 -18.63
CA LYS A 211 -8.80 20.63 -18.33
C LYS A 211 -9.01 20.96 -16.85
N HIS A 212 -8.40 20.18 -15.94
CA HIS A 212 -8.51 20.36 -14.50
C HIS A 212 -7.43 21.30 -13.92
N GLY A 213 -6.45 21.75 -14.71
CA GLY A 213 -5.29 22.51 -14.21
C GLY A 213 -4.45 21.71 -13.21
N LYS A 214 -4.38 20.39 -13.40
CA LYS A 214 -3.67 19.44 -12.52
C LYS A 214 -2.57 18.70 -13.30
N SER A 215 -1.67 18.04 -12.58
CA SER A 215 -0.68 17.12 -13.20
C SER A 215 -1.31 15.76 -13.52
N VAL A 216 -0.73 15.05 -14.47
CA VAL A 216 -1.13 13.67 -14.80
C VAL A 216 -1.11 12.76 -13.56
N ALA A 217 -0.12 12.95 -12.67
CA ALA A 217 -0.07 12.20 -11.41
C ALA A 217 -1.32 12.45 -10.55
N GLN A 218 -1.76 13.69 -10.43
CA GLN A 218 -2.97 14.05 -9.68
C GLN A 218 -4.23 13.42 -10.31
N ILE A 219 -4.34 13.41 -11.64
CA ILE A 219 -5.45 12.77 -12.35
C ILE A 219 -5.51 11.28 -12.03
N ILE A 220 -4.39 10.56 -12.13
CA ILE A 220 -4.35 9.11 -11.85
C ILE A 220 -4.66 8.82 -10.38
N LEU A 221 -4.09 9.57 -9.46
CA LEU A 221 -4.36 9.38 -8.02
C LEU A 221 -5.83 9.68 -7.69
N ARG A 222 -6.41 10.73 -8.29
CA ARG A 222 -7.83 11.04 -8.14
C ARG A 222 -8.72 9.94 -8.71
N TRP A 223 -8.40 9.44 -9.90
CA TRP A 223 -9.11 8.33 -10.53
C TRP A 223 -9.13 7.08 -9.65
N LEU A 224 -7.99 6.70 -9.03
CA LEU A 224 -7.93 5.58 -8.10
C LEU A 224 -8.84 5.81 -6.89
N VAL A 225 -8.76 6.99 -6.26
CA VAL A 225 -9.59 7.34 -5.10
C VAL A 225 -11.08 7.32 -5.46
N GLN A 226 -11.48 7.80 -6.65
CA GLN A 226 -12.89 7.76 -7.09
C GLN A 226 -13.40 6.33 -7.34
N ARG A 227 -12.50 5.38 -7.65
CA ARG A 227 -12.81 3.95 -7.74
C ARG A 227 -12.88 3.26 -6.38
N GLY A 228 -12.68 3.97 -5.28
CA GLY A 228 -12.63 3.41 -3.93
C GLY A 228 -11.34 2.65 -3.61
N ILE A 229 -10.24 2.98 -4.32
CA ILE A 229 -8.92 2.38 -4.14
C ILE A 229 -8.05 3.36 -3.37
N VAL A 230 -7.26 2.88 -2.40
CA VAL A 230 -6.29 3.69 -1.66
C VAL A 230 -4.92 3.60 -2.33
N PRO A 231 -4.45 4.62 -3.05
CA PRO A 231 -3.12 4.61 -3.63
C PRO A 231 -2.05 4.85 -2.57
N VAL A 232 -0.95 4.10 -2.66
CA VAL A 232 0.29 4.34 -1.91
C VAL A 232 1.33 4.90 -2.88
N VAL A 233 1.62 6.18 -2.74
CA VAL A 233 2.51 6.89 -3.66
C VAL A 233 3.82 7.28 -2.97
N LYS A 234 4.92 7.21 -3.71
CA LYS A 234 6.26 7.58 -3.25
C LYS A 234 6.75 8.84 -3.95
N SER A 235 7.34 9.76 -3.19
CA SER A 235 8.15 10.86 -3.74
C SER A 235 9.19 11.29 -2.69
N ALA A 236 10.42 11.58 -3.12
CA ALA A 236 11.40 12.29 -2.29
C ALA A 236 11.36 13.81 -2.52
N ASN A 237 10.59 14.30 -3.49
CA ASN A 237 10.46 15.70 -3.83
C ASN A 237 9.29 16.34 -3.06
N PRO A 238 9.53 17.37 -2.20
CA PRO A 238 8.48 17.99 -1.40
C PRO A 238 7.37 18.67 -2.22
N ILE A 239 7.66 19.13 -3.43
CA ILE A 239 6.66 19.71 -4.33
C ILE A 239 5.70 18.61 -4.79
N ARG A 240 6.24 17.51 -5.30
CA ARG A 240 5.43 16.34 -5.72
C ARG A 240 4.67 15.71 -4.56
N MET A 241 5.22 15.72 -3.33
CA MET A 241 4.47 15.27 -2.14
C MET A 241 3.19 16.07 -1.94
N ARG A 242 3.27 17.40 -2.06
CA ARG A 242 2.09 18.30 -1.97
C ARG A 242 1.11 18.06 -3.11
N GLU A 243 1.61 18.02 -4.35
CA GLU A 243 0.78 17.79 -5.54
C GLU A 243 0.03 16.46 -5.44
N ASN A 244 0.71 15.36 -5.09
CA ASN A 244 0.08 14.05 -4.95
C ASN A 244 -1.01 14.02 -3.87
N LEU A 245 -0.95 14.90 -2.90
CA LEU A 245 -1.92 15.03 -1.83
C LEU A 245 -3.07 15.98 -2.18
N ASP A 246 -2.84 16.90 -3.13
CA ASP A 246 -3.80 17.90 -3.60
C ASP A 246 -4.70 17.36 -4.73
N ILE A 247 -5.50 16.35 -4.38
CA ILE A 247 -6.37 15.60 -5.30
C ILE A 247 -7.85 15.58 -4.86
N PHE A 248 -8.19 16.31 -3.80
CA PHE A 248 -9.55 16.26 -3.21
C PHE A 248 -10.40 17.48 -3.55
N ASP A 249 -9.87 18.47 -4.27
CA ASP A 249 -10.53 19.73 -4.66
C ASP A 249 -11.26 19.63 -6.00
N PHE A 250 -11.08 18.56 -6.77
CA PHE A 250 -11.73 18.31 -8.06
C PHE A 250 -12.32 16.90 -8.15
N THR A 251 -13.13 16.67 -9.17
CA THR A 251 -13.76 15.37 -9.45
C THR A 251 -13.70 15.10 -10.95
N LEU A 252 -13.28 13.91 -11.33
CA LEU A 252 -13.33 13.44 -12.70
C LEU A 252 -14.78 13.09 -13.08
N SER A 253 -15.22 13.51 -14.26
CA SER A 253 -16.53 13.15 -14.82
C SER A 253 -16.58 11.66 -15.19
N GLU A 254 -17.78 11.13 -15.43
CA GLU A 254 -17.95 9.75 -15.90
C GLU A 254 -17.22 9.49 -17.22
N ASP A 255 -17.26 10.47 -18.16
CA ASP A 255 -16.55 10.37 -19.44
C ASP A 255 -15.03 10.31 -19.24
N GLU A 256 -14.47 11.15 -18.36
CA GLU A 256 -13.04 11.12 -18.02
C GLU A 256 -12.64 9.81 -17.34
N MET A 257 -13.48 9.30 -16.44
CA MET A 257 -13.29 7.98 -15.86
C MET A 257 -13.27 6.87 -16.91
N HIS A 258 -14.18 6.91 -17.90
CA HIS A 258 -14.21 5.97 -19.00
C HIS A 258 -13.01 6.09 -19.94
N GLN A 259 -12.57 7.31 -20.26
CA GLN A 259 -11.37 7.55 -21.05
C GLN A 259 -10.12 6.94 -20.38
N ILE A 260 -9.95 7.13 -19.07
CA ILE A 260 -8.84 6.50 -18.33
C ILE A 260 -9.01 4.97 -18.32
N THR A 261 -10.24 4.46 -18.20
CA THR A 261 -10.52 3.02 -18.23
C THR A 261 -10.12 2.40 -19.58
N SER A 262 -10.22 3.10 -20.69
CA SER A 262 -9.80 2.60 -22.00
C SER A 262 -8.28 2.39 -22.16
N LEU A 263 -7.48 2.90 -21.22
CA LEU A 263 -6.02 2.74 -21.23
C LEU A 263 -5.54 1.40 -20.65
N ASP A 264 -6.44 0.57 -20.13
CA ASP A 264 -6.07 -0.71 -19.53
C ASP A 264 -5.44 -1.65 -20.56
N THR A 265 -4.22 -2.05 -20.32
CA THR A 265 -3.49 -3.03 -21.16
C THR A 265 -3.58 -4.45 -20.60
N GLY A 266 -4.04 -4.59 -19.36
CA GLY A 266 -4.04 -5.86 -18.62
C GLY A 266 -2.64 -6.38 -18.28
N HIS A 267 -1.58 -5.59 -18.46
CA HIS A 267 -0.20 -6.01 -18.26
C HIS A 267 0.45 -5.34 -17.06
N THR A 268 1.12 -6.14 -16.23
CA THR A 268 1.94 -5.64 -15.12
C THR A 268 3.24 -5.03 -15.62
N TYR A 269 3.65 -3.90 -15.00
CA TYR A 269 4.99 -3.33 -15.16
C TYR A 269 6.02 -3.95 -14.21
N ALA A 270 5.58 -4.68 -13.22
CA ALA A 270 6.43 -5.52 -12.39
C ALA A 270 6.75 -6.84 -13.11
N THR A 271 7.65 -7.64 -12.55
CA THR A 271 7.89 -8.99 -13.08
C THR A 271 6.62 -9.84 -12.88
N ALA A 272 6.01 -10.26 -13.98
CA ALA A 272 4.86 -11.15 -13.95
C ALA A 272 5.25 -12.49 -13.28
N ARG A 273 4.42 -12.97 -12.35
CA ARG A 273 4.63 -14.23 -11.60
C ARG A 273 3.53 -15.23 -11.92
N ASN A 274 3.27 -15.42 -13.20
CA ASN A 274 2.22 -16.29 -13.73
C ASN A 274 2.75 -17.61 -14.29
N THR A 275 4.06 -17.88 -14.18
CA THR A 275 4.69 -19.14 -14.59
C THR A 275 5.53 -19.72 -13.45
N GLY A 276 5.66 -21.05 -13.40
CA GLY A 276 6.52 -21.72 -12.42
C GLY A 276 7.95 -21.18 -12.43
N LYS A 277 8.53 -20.93 -13.61
CA LYS A 277 9.87 -20.36 -13.75
C LYS A 277 9.98 -18.99 -13.09
N ALA A 278 9.06 -18.06 -13.40
CA ALA A 278 9.09 -16.72 -12.84
C ALA A 278 8.90 -16.73 -11.31
N VAL A 279 8.07 -17.64 -10.79
CA VAL A 279 7.89 -17.83 -9.35
C VAL A 279 9.18 -18.38 -8.71
N THR A 280 9.81 -19.40 -9.30
CA THR A 280 11.07 -19.95 -8.80
C THR A 280 12.17 -18.88 -8.73
N GLU A 281 12.38 -18.14 -9.81
CA GLU A 281 13.37 -17.04 -9.86
C GLU A 281 13.09 -15.96 -8.81
N PHE A 282 11.82 -15.66 -8.56
CA PHE A 282 11.43 -14.73 -7.51
C PHE A 282 11.77 -15.30 -6.13
N LEU A 283 11.39 -16.55 -5.84
CA LEU A 283 11.61 -17.19 -4.54
C LEU A 283 13.10 -17.37 -4.22
N GLU A 284 13.92 -17.72 -5.20
CA GLU A 284 15.38 -17.82 -5.05
C GLU A 284 15.99 -16.48 -4.61
N LYS A 285 15.56 -15.37 -5.24
CA LYS A 285 15.99 -14.02 -4.84
C LYS A 285 15.42 -13.61 -3.49
N ALA A 286 14.16 -13.85 -3.28
CA ALA A 286 13.44 -13.44 -2.08
C ALA A 286 13.93 -14.17 -0.81
N ASN A 287 14.39 -15.40 -0.95
CA ASN A 287 14.95 -16.20 0.16
C ASN A 287 16.36 -15.74 0.60
N GLN A 288 17.01 -14.87 -0.18
CA GLN A 288 18.30 -14.30 0.18
C GLN A 288 18.19 -13.13 1.16
N TYR A 289 16.98 -12.58 1.36
CA TYR A 289 16.74 -11.54 2.36
C TYR A 289 16.70 -12.16 3.76
N HIS A 290 17.68 -11.80 4.57
CA HIS A 290 17.72 -12.12 6.01
C HIS A 290 17.19 -10.91 6.79
N ILE A 291 15.90 -10.90 7.06
CA ILE A 291 15.17 -9.76 7.63
C ILE A 291 14.98 -9.92 9.14
#